data_ff5a9da94f3c13ed25c8c4dfec26bac4
#
_entry.id   ff5a9da94f3c13ed25c8c4dfec26bac4
#
_cell.length_a   1.000
_cell.length_b   1.000
_cell.length_c   1.000
_cell.angle_alpha   90.00
_cell.angle_beta   90.00
_cell.angle_gamma   90.00
#
_symmetry.space_group_name_H-M   'P 1'
#
loop_
_entity.id
_entity.type
_entity.pdbx_description
1 polymer ?
#
loop_
_entity_poly.entity_id
_entity_poly.type
_entity_poly.pdbx_seq_one_letter_code
_entity_poly.pdbx_strand_id
1 'polypeptide(L)'
;MIDSQPVGGGDVNQAFKLTTTDHQQYFLLMHPSDSKNFYQQEIVGLQLLGQTAKVPQVLANGMWGADAYLLLSYIASQPFGDQYALGRGVGKIHKRTSQNGQFGFNVDDPEGRTTDGGVWYPDWQSFFINERLEVRKRIIMNRHLWTGAMDARYQKAVAHFKALMKTHHSTPSLLHGDFWSGNFMFDENAQPVIIDPTVFYGDREFDIGVTQVFAGFDNEFYQGYQDEYPLDDGYQERLPFYQLYYLMLHLGKFGMEYQGSVKRLLRSLA
;
A
#
# COMPACT_ATOMS: atom_id res chain seq x y z
N MET A 1 -25.62 24.65 9.03
CA MET A 1 -24.22 24.90 9.46
C MET A 1 -23.53 23.54 9.47
N ILE A 2 -22.30 23.46 8.99
CA ILE A 2 -21.48 22.23 9.05
C ILE A 2 -20.54 22.42 10.24
N ASP A 3 -20.50 21.44 11.15
CA ASP A 3 -19.45 21.34 12.16
C ASP A 3 -18.27 20.58 11.54
N SER A 4 -17.06 21.10 11.72
CA SER A 4 -15.84 20.46 11.22
C SER A 4 -14.85 20.27 12.34
N GLN A 5 -14.42 19.04 12.55
CA GLN A 5 -13.42 18.67 13.54
C GLN A 5 -12.18 18.12 12.83
N PRO A 6 -10.99 18.69 13.07
CA PRO A 6 -9.76 18.12 12.54
C PRO A 6 -9.55 16.70 13.11
N VAL A 7 -9.16 15.77 12.24
CA VAL A 7 -8.84 14.38 12.61
C VAL A 7 -7.35 14.20 12.39
N GLY A 8 -6.64 13.68 13.39
CA GLY A 8 -5.22 13.34 13.25
C GLY A 8 -5.03 12.08 12.40
N GLY A 9 -3.94 12.02 11.65
CA GLY A 9 -3.55 10.79 10.95
C GLY A 9 -3.35 10.95 9.44
N GLY A 10 -2.46 11.81 9.02
CA GLY A 10 -1.99 11.86 7.64
C GLY A 10 -0.76 12.76 7.56
N ASP A 11 0.31 12.28 6.93
CA ASP A 11 1.56 13.04 6.85
C ASP A 11 1.50 14.18 5.82
N VAL A 12 0.52 14.17 4.92
CA VAL A 12 0.47 15.04 3.73
C VAL A 12 -0.85 15.81 3.64
N ASN A 13 -1.97 15.22 4.06
CA ASN A 13 -3.30 15.80 3.94
C ASN A 13 -3.79 16.39 5.26
N GLN A 14 -4.56 17.47 5.18
CA GLN A 14 -5.43 17.88 6.28
C GLN A 14 -6.70 17.04 6.23
N ALA A 15 -7.05 16.40 7.36
CA ALA A 15 -8.21 15.54 7.46
C ALA A 15 -9.25 16.14 8.43
N PHE A 16 -10.52 16.08 8.07
CA PHE A 16 -11.61 16.61 8.86
C PHE A 16 -12.79 15.63 8.91
N LYS A 17 -13.37 15.50 10.09
CA LYS A 17 -14.71 14.95 10.26
C LYS A 17 -15.71 16.08 10.11
N LEU A 18 -16.62 15.96 9.16
CA LEU A 18 -17.73 16.91 8.97
C LEU A 18 -19.02 16.33 9.54
N THR A 19 -19.82 17.18 10.22
CA THR A 19 -21.17 16.81 10.67
C THR A 19 -22.16 17.84 10.15
N THR A 20 -23.17 17.40 9.41
CA THR A 20 -24.23 18.24 8.86
C THR A 20 -25.33 18.50 9.89
N THR A 21 -26.25 19.41 9.58
CA THR A 21 -27.41 19.77 10.46
C THR A 21 -28.39 18.62 10.68
N ASP A 22 -28.42 17.65 9.78
CA ASP A 22 -29.20 16.41 9.85
C ASP A 22 -28.37 15.23 10.45
N HIS A 23 -27.28 15.56 11.14
CA HIS A 23 -26.39 14.63 11.83
C HIS A 23 -25.67 13.59 10.94
N GLN A 24 -25.66 13.78 9.62
CA GLN A 24 -24.83 12.94 8.74
C GLN A 24 -23.35 13.28 8.92
N GLN A 25 -22.50 12.27 8.85
CA GLN A 25 -21.06 12.40 9.05
C GLN A 25 -20.29 12.04 7.78
N TYR A 26 -19.25 12.81 7.50
CA TYR A 26 -18.38 12.66 6.34
C TYR A 26 -16.92 12.79 6.74
N PHE A 27 -16.04 12.22 5.93
CA PHE A 27 -14.60 12.39 6.06
C PHE A 27 -14.09 13.21 4.89
N LEU A 28 -13.45 14.34 5.18
CA LEU A 28 -12.91 15.25 4.18
C LEU A 28 -11.38 15.25 4.27
N LEU A 29 -10.72 14.96 3.14
CA LEU A 29 -9.30 15.20 2.93
C LEU A 29 -9.12 16.47 2.12
N MET A 30 -8.12 17.28 2.50
CA MET A 30 -7.71 18.48 1.77
C MET A 30 -6.20 18.51 1.61
N HIS A 31 -5.74 18.83 0.40
CA HIS A 31 -4.32 18.99 0.08
C HIS A 31 -4.07 20.39 -0.49
N PRO A 32 -3.17 21.20 0.12
CA PRO A 32 -2.89 22.53 -0.38
C PRO A 32 -2.17 22.48 -1.73
N SER A 33 -2.63 23.31 -2.64
CA SER A 33 -2.04 23.63 -3.96
C SER A 33 -1.84 22.44 -4.90
N ASP A 34 -2.97 21.85 -5.39
CA ASP A 34 -2.85 20.87 -6.45
C ASP A 34 -4.08 20.81 -7.37
N SER A 35 -3.97 20.03 -8.42
CA SER A 35 -5.08 19.79 -9.32
C SER A 35 -6.10 18.83 -8.68
N LYS A 36 -7.37 18.89 -9.13
CA LYS A 36 -8.41 17.93 -8.77
C LYS A 36 -8.00 16.46 -8.98
N ASN A 37 -6.96 16.22 -9.78
CA ASN A 37 -6.45 14.88 -10.06
C ASN A 37 -5.50 14.36 -8.97
N PHE A 38 -5.18 15.17 -7.94
CA PHE A 38 -4.33 14.74 -6.83
C PHE A 38 -4.81 13.42 -6.20
N TYR A 39 -6.12 13.30 -5.97
CA TYR A 39 -6.72 12.11 -5.37
C TYR A 39 -7.11 11.01 -6.37
N GLN A 40 -6.79 11.14 -7.65
CA GLN A 40 -7.27 10.20 -8.68
C GLN A 40 -6.82 8.76 -8.42
N GLN A 41 -5.58 8.56 -7.99
CA GLN A 41 -5.06 7.23 -7.69
C GLN A 41 -5.76 6.59 -6.48
N GLU A 42 -6.01 7.36 -5.42
CA GLU A 42 -6.74 6.91 -4.23
C GLU A 42 -8.19 6.57 -4.59
N ILE A 43 -8.88 7.44 -5.34
CA ILE A 43 -10.25 7.22 -5.80
C ILE A 43 -10.35 5.90 -6.58
N VAL A 44 -9.49 5.70 -7.56
CA VAL A 44 -9.45 4.48 -8.37
C VAL A 44 -9.11 3.27 -7.50
N GLY A 45 -8.17 3.42 -6.57
CA GLY A 45 -7.82 2.38 -5.60
C GLY A 45 -9.01 1.95 -4.75
N LEU A 46 -9.73 2.90 -4.14
CA LEU A 46 -10.95 2.61 -3.36
C LEU A 46 -12.02 1.92 -4.22
N GLN A 47 -12.22 2.36 -5.47
CA GLN A 47 -13.17 1.73 -6.39
C GLN A 47 -12.79 0.28 -6.73
N LEU A 48 -11.51 0.02 -6.98
CA LEU A 48 -11.03 -1.34 -7.25
C LEU A 48 -11.17 -2.24 -6.02
N LEU A 49 -10.67 -1.81 -4.87
CA LEU A 49 -10.73 -2.61 -3.63
C LEU A 49 -12.18 -2.81 -3.18
N GLY A 50 -13.04 -1.80 -3.36
CA GLY A 50 -14.44 -1.82 -2.99
C GLY A 50 -15.30 -2.86 -3.72
N GLN A 51 -14.79 -3.47 -4.79
CA GLN A 51 -15.46 -4.59 -5.48
C GLN A 51 -15.41 -5.90 -4.66
N THR A 52 -14.47 -6.02 -3.71
CA THR A 52 -14.23 -7.26 -2.96
C THR A 52 -14.11 -7.06 -1.45
N ALA A 53 -13.82 -5.84 -0.99
CA ALA A 53 -13.65 -5.51 0.42
C ALA A 53 -14.46 -4.25 0.78
N LYS A 54 -14.73 -4.05 2.06
CA LYS A 54 -15.34 -2.81 2.55
C LYS A 54 -14.30 -1.69 2.54
N VAL A 55 -14.66 -0.58 1.92
CA VAL A 55 -13.87 0.66 1.83
C VAL A 55 -14.78 1.87 2.06
N PRO A 56 -14.26 3.05 2.40
CA PRO A 56 -15.03 4.28 2.36
C PRO A 56 -15.58 4.57 0.97
N GLN A 57 -16.81 5.04 0.88
CA GLN A 57 -17.39 5.46 -0.40
C GLN A 57 -16.87 6.83 -0.80
N VAL A 58 -16.42 6.96 -2.04
CA VAL A 58 -16.08 8.25 -2.64
C VAL A 58 -17.38 9.00 -2.96
N LEU A 59 -17.60 10.13 -2.32
CA LEU A 59 -18.81 10.93 -2.48
C LEU A 59 -18.61 12.11 -3.43
N ALA A 60 -17.44 12.78 -3.32
CA ALA A 60 -17.07 13.87 -4.21
C ALA A 60 -15.56 14.09 -4.21
N ASN A 61 -15.02 14.64 -5.29
CA ASN A 61 -13.70 15.24 -5.34
C ASN A 61 -13.73 16.52 -6.18
N GLY A 62 -12.77 17.42 -5.94
CA GLY A 62 -12.73 18.69 -6.67
C GLY A 62 -11.69 19.64 -6.10
N MET A 63 -11.94 20.94 -6.36
CA MET A 63 -11.13 22.04 -5.85
C MET A 63 -11.97 22.93 -4.93
N TRP A 64 -11.37 23.35 -3.81
CA TRP A 64 -11.89 24.41 -2.95
C TRP A 64 -10.85 25.53 -2.87
N GLY A 65 -11.07 26.60 -3.60
CA GLY A 65 -10.03 27.62 -3.82
C GLY A 65 -8.84 27.02 -4.58
N ALA A 66 -7.67 27.04 -3.95
CA ALA A 66 -6.45 26.46 -4.50
C ALA A 66 -6.19 25.02 -4.02
N ASP A 67 -7.03 24.47 -3.15
CA ASP A 67 -6.82 23.18 -2.51
C ASP A 67 -7.65 22.09 -3.19
N ALA A 68 -7.04 20.93 -3.44
CA ALA A 68 -7.76 19.73 -3.84
C ALA A 68 -8.47 19.11 -2.64
N TYR A 69 -9.68 18.57 -2.85
CA TYR A 69 -10.39 17.84 -1.81
C TYR A 69 -10.91 16.49 -2.28
N LEU A 70 -11.00 15.56 -1.33
CA LEU A 70 -11.69 14.28 -1.48
C LEU A 70 -12.67 14.12 -0.30
N LEU A 71 -13.95 13.94 -0.62
CA LEU A 71 -15.02 13.69 0.35
C LEU A 71 -15.40 12.21 0.33
N LEU A 72 -15.28 11.58 1.48
CA LEU A 72 -15.57 10.16 1.70
C LEU A 72 -16.70 9.96 2.71
N SER A 73 -17.36 8.79 2.68
CA SER A 73 -18.22 8.36 3.76
C SER A 73 -17.40 8.25 5.06
N TYR A 74 -17.97 8.72 6.17
CA TYR A 74 -17.34 8.56 7.48
C TYR A 74 -17.52 7.13 7.99
N ILE A 75 -16.46 6.56 8.54
CA ILE A 75 -16.48 5.26 9.19
C ILE A 75 -16.34 5.49 10.70
N ALA A 76 -17.38 5.19 11.46
CA ALA A 76 -17.28 5.12 12.92
C ALA A 76 -16.43 3.90 13.28
N SER A 77 -15.22 4.15 13.75
CA SER A 77 -14.22 3.10 14.00
C SER A 77 -14.13 2.73 15.47
N GLN A 78 -13.75 1.49 15.73
CA GLN A 78 -13.35 0.98 17.03
C GLN A 78 -11.94 0.36 16.98
N PRO A 79 -11.25 0.24 18.13
CA PRO A 79 -9.83 -0.13 18.15
C PRO A 79 -9.55 -1.60 17.83
N PHE A 80 -10.55 -2.48 17.94
CA PHE A 80 -10.40 -3.93 17.76
C PHE A 80 -11.52 -4.46 16.88
N GLY A 81 -11.25 -5.54 16.14
CA GLY A 81 -12.24 -6.20 15.31
C GLY A 81 -11.73 -7.52 14.73
N ASP A 82 -12.40 -7.98 13.68
CA ASP A 82 -12.18 -9.29 13.08
C ASP A 82 -10.95 -9.30 12.16
N GLN A 83 -9.80 -9.64 12.73
CA GLN A 83 -8.53 -9.79 12.00
C GLN A 83 -8.58 -10.97 11.01
N TYR A 84 -9.30 -12.03 11.33
CA TYR A 84 -9.46 -13.16 10.41
C TYR A 84 -10.23 -12.74 9.15
N ALA A 85 -11.33 -11.98 9.32
CA ALA A 85 -12.07 -11.41 8.19
C ALA A 85 -11.23 -10.43 7.38
N LEU A 86 -10.35 -9.63 8.04
CA LEU A 86 -9.39 -8.75 7.36
C LEU A 86 -8.45 -9.56 6.46
N GLY A 87 -7.84 -10.62 6.99
CA GLY A 87 -6.95 -11.50 6.22
C GLY A 87 -7.64 -12.12 5.02
N ARG A 88 -8.86 -12.63 5.19
CA ARG A 88 -9.69 -13.14 4.09
C ARG A 88 -10.02 -12.06 3.05
N GLY A 89 -10.34 -10.86 3.51
CA GLY A 89 -10.62 -9.71 2.63
C GLY A 89 -9.43 -9.41 1.72
N VAL A 90 -8.23 -9.34 2.28
CA VAL A 90 -6.98 -9.13 1.53
C VAL A 90 -6.71 -10.30 0.57
N GLY A 91 -6.91 -11.54 1.00
CA GLY A 91 -6.79 -12.70 0.12
C GLY A 91 -7.72 -12.63 -1.11
N LYS A 92 -8.96 -12.17 -0.93
CA LYS A 92 -9.92 -11.96 -2.03
C LYS A 92 -9.47 -10.85 -2.99
N ILE A 93 -8.92 -9.75 -2.47
CA ILE A 93 -8.34 -8.68 -3.29
C ILE A 93 -7.20 -9.25 -4.15
N HIS A 94 -6.28 -10.00 -3.54
CA HIS A 94 -5.11 -10.56 -4.22
C HIS A 94 -5.43 -11.64 -5.26
N LYS A 95 -6.61 -12.25 -5.22
CA LYS A 95 -7.10 -13.15 -6.29
C LYS A 95 -7.46 -12.42 -7.58
N ARG A 96 -7.63 -11.11 -7.53
CA ARG A 96 -7.86 -10.30 -8.74
C ARG A 96 -6.53 -10.01 -9.41
N THR A 97 -6.48 -10.21 -10.73
CA THR A 97 -5.25 -10.05 -11.51
C THR A 97 -5.43 -9.01 -12.61
N SER A 98 -4.33 -8.41 -13.07
CA SER A 98 -4.35 -7.54 -14.24
C SER A 98 -4.85 -8.31 -15.47
N GLN A 99 -5.67 -7.68 -16.29
CA GLN A 99 -6.23 -8.32 -17.48
C GLN A 99 -5.20 -8.51 -18.60
N ASN A 100 -4.15 -7.67 -18.63
CA ASN A 100 -3.03 -7.80 -19.58
C ASN A 100 -1.96 -8.81 -19.14
N GLY A 101 -2.07 -9.39 -17.94
CA GLY A 101 -1.11 -10.35 -17.40
C GLY A 101 0.24 -9.73 -16.98
N GLN A 102 0.34 -8.40 -16.89
CA GLN A 102 1.58 -7.70 -16.54
C GLN A 102 1.52 -7.04 -15.16
N PHE A 103 2.69 -6.71 -14.63
CA PHE A 103 2.91 -6.06 -13.35
C PHE A 103 3.04 -4.55 -13.54
N GLY A 104 2.33 -3.76 -12.76
CA GLY A 104 2.33 -2.31 -12.91
C GLY A 104 0.99 -1.68 -12.64
N PHE A 105 0.79 -0.46 -13.13
CA PHE A 105 -0.48 0.25 -12.99
C PHE A 105 -0.62 1.37 -14.00
N ASN A 106 -1.86 1.60 -14.43
CA ASN A 106 -2.28 2.78 -15.15
C ASN A 106 -3.60 3.27 -14.53
N VAL A 107 -3.63 4.51 -14.08
CA VAL A 107 -4.82 5.11 -13.46
C VAL A 107 -5.98 5.28 -14.46
N ASP A 108 -5.68 5.42 -15.75
CA ASP A 108 -6.66 5.58 -16.82
C ASP A 108 -7.20 4.24 -17.35
N ASP A 109 -6.49 3.14 -17.07
CA ASP A 109 -6.93 1.75 -17.32
C ASP A 109 -6.67 0.87 -16.08
N PRO A 110 -7.44 1.08 -15.00
CA PRO A 110 -7.14 0.50 -13.70
C PRO A 110 -7.32 -1.02 -13.62
N GLU A 111 -8.04 -1.63 -14.55
CA GLU A 111 -8.15 -3.09 -14.67
C GLU A 111 -6.97 -3.70 -15.44
N GLY A 112 -6.08 -2.85 -16.02
CA GLY A 112 -4.93 -3.31 -16.79
C GLY A 112 -5.34 -4.13 -18.02
N ARG A 113 -6.29 -3.62 -18.82
CA ARG A 113 -6.76 -4.29 -20.05
C ARG A 113 -5.77 -4.19 -21.18
N THR A 114 -4.99 -3.10 -21.18
CA THR A 114 -3.96 -2.82 -22.18
C THR A 114 -2.63 -2.54 -21.51
N THR A 115 -1.57 -2.39 -22.32
CA THR A 115 -0.26 -1.90 -21.85
C THR A 115 -0.03 -0.46 -22.28
N ASP A 116 -1.03 0.20 -22.87
CA ASP A 116 -0.96 1.59 -23.30
C ASP A 116 -1.05 2.50 -22.08
N GLY A 117 -0.08 3.40 -21.94
CA GLY A 117 0.05 4.27 -20.78
C GLY A 117 0.47 3.53 -19.49
N GLY A 118 0.75 4.29 -18.44
CA GLY A 118 1.23 3.72 -17.18
C GLY A 118 2.64 3.12 -17.27
N VAL A 119 2.96 2.26 -16.30
CA VAL A 119 4.24 1.54 -16.23
C VAL A 119 3.94 0.05 -16.09
N TRP A 120 4.29 -0.74 -17.09
CA TRP A 120 4.01 -2.17 -17.15
C TRP A 120 5.28 -2.98 -17.41
N TYR A 121 5.38 -4.12 -16.75
CA TYR A 121 6.49 -5.06 -16.87
C TYR A 121 5.97 -6.48 -17.07
N PRO A 122 6.61 -7.28 -17.93
CA PRO A 122 6.21 -8.67 -18.15
C PRO A 122 6.52 -9.59 -16.97
N ASP A 123 7.42 -9.19 -16.07
CA ASP A 123 7.83 -9.97 -14.91
C ASP A 123 7.95 -9.11 -13.64
N TRP A 124 7.63 -9.73 -12.51
CA TRP A 124 7.66 -9.07 -11.20
C TRP A 124 9.07 -8.67 -10.76
N GLN A 125 10.06 -9.51 -11.02
CA GLN A 125 11.45 -9.24 -10.63
C GLN A 125 11.92 -7.89 -11.20
N SER A 126 11.71 -7.68 -12.50
CA SER A 126 12.10 -6.45 -13.18
C SER A 126 11.34 -5.25 -12.65
N PHE A 127 10.01 -5.37 -12.49
CA PHE A 127 9.20 -4.31 -11.91
C PHE A 127 9.65 -3.94 -10.49
N PHE A 128 9.78 -4.92 -9.61
CA PHE A 128 10.12 -4.67 -8.21
C PHE A 128 11.50 -4.05 -8.05
N ILE A 129 12.49 -4.53 -8.80
CA ILE A 129 13.84 -3.97 -8.73
C ILE A 129 13.85 -2.54 -9.28
N ASN A 130 13.34 -2.30 -10.49
CA ASN A 130 13.50 -1.04 -11.19
C ASN A 130 12.57 0.05 -10.65
N GLU A 131 11.29 -0.28 -10.41
CA GLU A 131 10.27 0.71 -10.04
C GLU A 131 10.09 0.85 -8.52
N ARG A 132 10.57 -0.11 -7.74
CA ARG A 132 10.44 -0.07 -6.29
C ARG A 132 11.80 0.13 -5.61
N LEU A 133 12.72 -0.82 -5.70
CA LEU A 133 13.97 -0.77 -4.96
C LEU A 133 14.92 0.32 -5.46
N GLU A 134 15.19 0.40 -6.76
CA GLU A 134 16.14 1.39 -7.32
C GLU A 134 15.62 2.83 -7.18
N VAL A 135 14.30 3.03 -7.29
CA VAL A 135 13.70 4.35 -7.06
C VAL A 135 13.93 4.80 -5.60
N ARG A 136 13.70 3.92 -4.61
CA ARG A 136 13.92 4.25 -3.20
C ARG A 136 15.40 4.46 -2.90
N LYS A 137 16.27 3.61 -3.42
CA LYS A 137 17.73 3.79 -3.29
C LYS A 137 18.17 5.17 -3.79
N ARG A 138 17.72 5.60 -4.96
CA ARG A 138 18.02 6.90 -5.56
C ARG A 138 17.58 8.06 -4.66
N ILE A 139 16.35 8.00 -4.11
CA ILE A 139 15.84 9.00 -3.16
C ILE A 139 16.73 9.08 -1.92
N ILE A 140 17.10 7.93 -1.34
CA ILE A 140 17.95 7.86 -0.14
C ILE A 140 19.35 8.40 -0.43
N MET A 141 19.91 8.09 -1.60
CA MET A 141 21.21 8.61 -2.05
C MET A 141 21.19 10.15 -2.17
N ASN A 142 20.16 10.71 -2.79
CA ASN A 142 19.99 12.16 -2.95
C ASN A 142 19.87 12.88 -1.58
N ARG A 143 19.41 12.17 -0.56
CA ARG A 143 19.38 12.67 0.83
C ARG A 143 20.68 12.37 1.62
N HIS A 144 21.72 11.86 0.99
CA HIS A 144 23.00 11.47 1.60
C HIS A 144 22.88 10.45 2.74
N LEU A 145 21.84 9.61 2.72
CA LEU A 145 21.57 8.60 3.75
C LEU A 145 22.02 7.18 3.34
N TRP A 146 22.58 7.03 2.13
CA TRP A 146 23.10 5.77 1.59
C TRP A 146 24.61 5.72 1.66
N THR A 147 25.18 4.61 2.16
CA THR A 147 26.62 4.44 2.29
C THR A 147 27.16 3.39 1.31
N GLY A 148 28.45 3.42 0.97
CA GLY A 148 29.07 2.38 0.14
C GLY A 148 28.94 0.97 0.72
N ALA A 149 28.96 0.82 2.05
CA ALA A 149 28.72 -0.47 2.70
C ALA A 149 27.28 -0.96 2.57
N MET A 150 26.29 -0.06 2.52
CA MET A 150 24.89 -0.41 2.21
C MET A 150 24.79 -0.85 0.75
N ASP A 151 25.44 -0.13 -0.16
CA ASP A 151 25.39 -0.45 -1.59
C ASP A 151 25.95 -1.85 -1.89
N ALA A 152 27.11 -2.18 -1.33
CA ALA A 152 27.71 -3.50 -1.52
C ALA A 152 26.79 -4.64 -1.05
N ARG A 153 26.07 -4.45 0.07
CA ARG A 153 25.08 -5.44 0.56
C ARG A 153 23.81 -5.45 -0.28
N TYR A 154 23.35 -4.30 -0.71
CA TYR A 154 22.19 -4.17 -1.57
C TYR A 154 22.37 -4.93 -2.89
N GLN A 155 23.55 -4.84 -3.53
CA GLN A 155 23.83 -5.59 -4.75
C GLN A 155 23.75 -7.11 -4.52
N LYS A 156 24.25 -7.59 -3.37
CA LYS A 156 24.11 -9.02 -3.00
C LYS A 156 22.65 -9.39 -2.74
N ALA A 157 21.90 -8.55 -2.00
CA ALA A 157 20.48 -8.78 -1.75
C ALA A 157 19.67 -8.83 -3.06
N VAL A 158 19.95 -7.94 -4.01
CA VAL A 158 19.30 -7.97 -5.34
C VAL A 158 19.66 -9.25 -6.10
N ALA A 159 20.93 -9.69 -6.05
CA ALA A 159 21.34 -10.94 -6.66
C ALA A 159 20.64 -12.16 -6.03
N HIS A 160 20.49 -12.16 -4.70
CA HIS A 160 19.76 -13.20 -3.97
C HIS A 160 18.27 -13.20 -4.35
N PHE A 161 17.61 -12.02 -4.36
CA PHE A 161 16.22 -11.91 -4.82
C PHE A 161 16.04 -12.49 -6.23
N LYS A 162 16.93 -12.13 -7.16
CA LYS A 162 16.92 -12.68 -8.53
C LYS A 162 17.05 -14.21 -8.55
N ALA A 163 17.81 -14.79 -7.62
CA ALA A 163 17.95 -16.24 -7.54
C ALA A 163 16.64 -16.89 -7.05
N LEU A 164 15.97 -16.33 -6.05
CA LEU A 164 14.69 -16.82 -5.55
C LEU A 164 13.59 -16.72 -6.62
N MET A 165 13.57 -15.63 -7.40
CA MET A 165 12.59 -15.45 -8.46
C MET A 165 12.70 -16.42 -9.63
N LYS A 166 13.79 -17.19 -9.76
CA LYS A 166 13.92 -18.23 -10.79
C LYS A 166 12.95 -19.40 -10.62
N THR A 167 12.54 -19.66 -9.39
CA THR A 167 11.67 -20.79 -9.03
C THR A 167 10.30 -20.34 -8.53
N HIS A 168 10.10 -19.03 -8.32
CA HIS A 168 8.82 -18.46 -7.91
C HIS A 168 8.11 -17.85 -9.10
N HIS A 169 6.86 -18.23 -9.31
CA HIS A 169 6.00 -17.69 -10.36
C HIS A 169 5.03 -16.68 -9.78
N SER A 170 5.43 -15.40 -9.80
CA SER A 170 4.55 -14.32 -9.35
C SER A 170 3.35 -14.17 -10.29
N THR A 171 2.19 -13.96 -9.68
CA THR A 171 0.96 -13.59 -10.40
C THR A 171 0.73 -12.08 -10.22
N PRO A 172 0.35 -11.32 -11.27
CA PRO A 172 0.09 -9.89 -11.14
C PRO A 172 -1.23 -9.63 -10.42
N SER A 173 -1.22 -9.84 -9.10
CA SER A 173 -2.34 -9.65 -8.18
C SER A 173 -2.59 -8.16 -7.91
N LEU A 174 -3.86 -7.78 -7.78
CA LEU A 174 -4.21 -6.44 -7.31
C LEU A 174 -3.76 -6.30 -5.85
N LEU A 175 -2.88 -5.33 -5.59
CA LEU A 175 -2.36 -5.03 -4.26
C LEU A 175 -2.98 -3.77 -3.68
N HIS A 176 -3.00 -3.67 -2.37
CA HIS A 176 -3.21 -2.41 -1.68
C HIS A 176 -2.04 -1.43 -1.93
N GLY A 177 -0.81 -1.96 -1.92
CA GLY A 177 0.42 -1.24 -2.24
C GLY A 177 1.05 -0.47 -1.08
N ASP A 178 0.32 -0.25 0.02
CA ASP A 178 0.78 0.36 1.27
C ASP A 178 0.03 -0.25 2.46
N PHE A 179 0.04 -1.59 2.59
CA PHE A 179 -0.81 -2.30 3.56
C PHE A 179 -0.13 -2.47 4.93
N TRP A 180 -0.10 -1.39 5.70
CA TRP A 180 0.33 -1.39 7.10
C TRP A 180 -0.86 -1.13 8.03
N SER A 181 -0.66 -1.22 9.35
CA SER A 181 -1.75 -1.14 10.33
C SER A 181 -2.49 0.20 10.40
N GLY A 182 -1.95 1.25 9.81
CA GLY A 182 -2.63 2.54 9.69
C GLY A 182 -3.60 2.62 8.52
N ASN A 183 -3.59 1.65 7.59
CA ASN A 183 -4.39 1.66 6.37
C ASN A 183 -5.55 0.66 6.40
N PHE A 184 -5.96 0.25 7.58
CA PHE A 184 -7.27 -0.36 7.83
C PHE A 184 -7.82 0.11 9.18
N MET A 185 -9.12 -0.06 9.36
CA MET A 185 -9.82 0.14 10.62
C MET A 185 -10.94 -0.89 10.76
N PHE A 186 -11.50 -1.00 11.96
CA PHE A 186 -12.70 -1.79 12.19
C PHE A 186 -13.88 -0.84 12.42
N ASP A 187 -15.00 -1.11 11.74
CA ASP A 187 -16.23 -0.34 11.94
C ASP A 187 -16.91 -0.65 13.28
N GLU A 188 -18.03 -0.01 13.55
CA GLU A 188 -18.84 -0.22 14.76
C GLU A 188 -19.35 -1.67 14.96
N ASN A 189 -19.35 -2.49 13.89
CA ASN A 189 -19.69 -3.91 13.89
C ASN A 189 -18.48 -4.82 13.91
N ALA A 190 -17.29 -4.29 14.24
CA ALA A 190 -16.01 -4.99 14.24
C ALA A 190 -15.58 -5.53 12.86
N GLN A 191 -16.18 -5.06 11.77
CA GLN A 191 -15.84 -5.48 10.43
C GLN A 191 -14.70 -4.66 9.86
N PRO A 192 -13.73 -5.28 9.14
CA PRO A 192 -12.60 -4.57 8.58
C PRO A 192 -13.02 -3.63 7.45
N VAL A 193 -12.43 -2.43 7.44
CA VAL A 193 -12.54 -1.43 6.39
C VAL A 193 -11.14 -1.04 5.95
N ILE A 194 -10.83 -1.19 4.68
CA ILE A 194 -9.53 -0.87 4.09
C ILE A 194 -9.56 0.57 3.58
N ILE A 195 -8.50 1.33 3.84
CA ILE A 195 -8.41 2.77 3.54
C ILE A 195 -7.04 3.11 2.92
N ASP A 196 -6.93 4.29 2.30
CA ASP A 196 -5.69 4.89 1.81
C ASP A 196 -4.85 3.99 0.87
N PRO A 197 -5.46 3.44 -0.18
CA PRO A 197 -4.76 2.53 -1.08
C PRO A 197 -3.83 3.26 -2.06
N THR A 198 -2.70 2.62 -2.38
CA THR A 198 -1.80 2.97 -3.47
C THR A 198 -1.67 1.81 -4.45
N VAL A 199 -2.82 1.41 -5.01
CA VAL A 199 -2.96 0.16 -5.77
C VAL A 199 -2.02 0.04 -6.96
N PHE A 200 -1.58 -1.18 -7.21
CA PHE A 200 -0.92 -1.62 -8.43
C PHE A 200 -1.01 -3.15 -8.53
N TYR A 201 -0.71 -3.71 -9.70
CA TYR A 201 -0.61 -5.15 -9.88
C TYR A 201 0.81 -5.62 -9.60
N GLY A 202 0.95 -6.50 -8.61
CA GLY A 202 2.24 -7.00 -8.13
C GLY A 202 2.16 -8.44 -7.61
N ASP A 203 3.29 -8.92 -7.11
CA ASP A 203 3.30 -10.15 -6.33
C ASP A 203 2.61 -9.93 -4.99
N ARG A 204 1.61 -10.77 -4.68
CA ARG A 204 0.80 -10.68 -3.45
C ARG A 204 1.61 -10.73 -2.15
N GLU A 205 2.79 -11.35 -2.19
CA GLU A 205 3.70 -11.39 -1.04
C GLU A 205 4.25 -10.00 -0.66
N PHE A 206 4.16 -9.02 -1.57
CA PHE A 206 4.55 -7.64 -1.29
C PHE A 206 3.74 -7.05 -0.14
N ASP A 207 2.40 -7.06 -0.22
CA ASP A 207 1.55 -6.54 0.86
C ASP A 207 1.75 -7.34 2.15
N ILE A 208 1.88 -8.67 2.07
CA ILE A 208 2.12 -9.53 3.24
C ILE A 208 3.47 -9.21 3.90
N GLY A 209 4.51 -8.92 3.12
CA GLY A 209 5.78 -8.47 3.66
C GLY A 209 5.69 -7.13 4.41
N VAL A 210 4.89 -6.20 3.88
CA VAL A 210 4.64 -4.89 4.53
C VAL A 210 3.93 -5.04 5.87
N THR A 211 2.96 -5.94 6.01
CA THR A 211 2.25 -6.16 7.27
C THR A 211 3.16 -6.55 8.44
N GLN A 212 4.34 -7.12 8.15
CA GLN A 212 5.29 -7.60 9.16
C GLN A 212 6.33 -6.55 9.57
N VAL A 213 6.34 -5.36 8.97
CA VAL A 213 7.32 -4.31 9.30
C VAL A 213 6.97 -3.60 10.60
N PHE A 214 5.68 -3.35 10.82
CA PHE A 214 5.14 -2.71 12.01
C PHE A 214 4.10 -3.61 12.68
N ALA A 215 3.81 -3.34 13.96
CA ALA A 215 2.76 -4.03 14.69
C ALA A 215 1.36 -3.69 14.13
N GLY A 216 0.35 -4.50 14.49
CA GLY A 216 -1.06 -4.24 14.21
C GLY A 216 -1.79 -5.37 13.48
N PHE A 217 -1.06 -6.38 13.03
CA PHE A 217 -1.61 -7.63 12.50
C PHE A 217 -1.30 -8.76 13.47
N ASP A 218 -2.28 -9.61 13.75
CA ASP A 218 -2.15 -10.76 14.61
C ASP A 218 -2.17 -12.09 13.83
N ASN A 219 -2.12 -13.21 14.56
CA ASN A 219 -2.11 -14.52 13.94
C ASN A 219 -3.42 -14.84 13.20
N GLU A 220 -4.56 -14.28 13.63
CA GLU A 220 -5.85 -14.49 12.98
C GLU A 220 -5.87 -13.87 11.58
N PHE A 221 -5.23 -12.70 11.40
CA PHE A 221 -5.05 -12.11 10.07
C PHE A 221 -4.33 -13.07 9.12
N TYR A 222 -3.17 -13.59 9.54
CA TYR A 222 -2.40 -14.50 8.69
C TYR A 222 -3.13 -15.83 8.45
N GLN A 223 -3.86 -16.34 9.44
CA GLN A 223 -4.69 -17.53 9.27
C GLN A 223 -5.80 -17.27 8.23
N GLY A 224 -6.54 -16.18 8.37
CA GLY A 224 -7.60 -15.80 7.44
C GLY A 224 -7.09 -15.63 6.00
N TYR A 225 -5.90 -15.04 5.84
CA TYR A 225 -5.25 -14.92 4.54
C TYR A 225 -4.90 -16.29 3.95
N GLN A 226 -4.25 -17.16 4.74
CA GLN A 226 -3.85 -18.51 4.32
C GLN A 226 -5.06 -19.39 3.95
N ASP A 227 -6.16 -19.27 4.68
CA ASP A 227 -7.39 -20.03 4.40
C ASP A 227 -8.08 -19.54 3.10
N GLU A 228 -7.95 -18.24 2.78
CA GLU A 228 -8.54 -17.66 1.56
C GLU A 228 -7.65 -17.84 0.33
N TYR A 229 -6.34 -17.56 0.46
CA TYR A 229 -5.39 -17.61 -0.64
C TYR A 229 -3.99 -18.01 -0.13
N PRO A 230 -3.73 -19.32 0.06
CA PRO A 230 -2.47 -19.83 0.61
C PRO A 230 -1.25 -19.28 -0.13
N LEU A 231 -0.24 -18.85 0.63
CA LEU A 231 1.05 -18.43 0.09
C LEU A 231 1.83 -19.63 -0.44
N ASP A 232 2.62 -19.40 -1.49
CA ASP A 232 3.43 -20.44 -2.11
C ASP A 232 4.63 -20.83 -1.21
N ASP A 233 5.10 -22.07 -1.33
CA ASP A 233 6.26 -22.55 -0.59
C ASP A 233 7.45 -21.60 -0.73
N GLY A 234 8.22 -21.42 0.34
CA GLY A 234 9.38 -20.54 0.38
C GLY A 234 9.06 -19.05 0.50
N TYR A 235 7.80 -18.65 0.71
CA TYR A 235 7.43 -17.25 0.87
C TYR A 235 8.20 -16.57 2.02
N GLN A 236 8.52 -17.30 3.09
CA GLN A 236 9.27 -16.77 4.23
C GLN A 236 10.66 -16.21 3.84
N GLU A 237 11.28 -16.77 2.80
CA GLU A 237 12.58 -16.30 2.29
C GLU A 237 12.41 -15.05 1.43
N ARG A 238 11.23 -14.83 0.82
CA ARG A 238 10.95 -13.71 -0.07
C ARG A 238 10.41 -12.48 0.66
N LEU A 239 9.60 -12.64 1.73
CA LEU A 239 9.02 -11.53 2.49
C LEU A 239 10.04 -10.47 2.96
N PRO A 240 11.26 -10.83 3.42
CA PRO A 240 12.24 -9.84 3.86
C PRO A 240 12.66 -8.82 2.77
N PHE A 241 12.54 -9.16 1.49
CA PHE A 241 12.83 -8.20 0.41
C PHE A 241 11.75 -7.12 0.28
N TYR A 242 10.50 -7.46 0.53
CA TYR A 242 9.38 -6.51 0.57
C TYR A 242 9.43 -5.63 1.82
N GLN A 243 9.84 -6.20 2.95
CA GLN A 243 10.15 -5.44 4.17
C GLN A 243 11.31 -4.46 3.93
N LEU A 244 12.35 -4.87 3.19
CA LEU A 244 13.46 -3.98 2.83
C LEU A 244 12.98 -2.78 2.03
N TYR A 245 12.13 -3.00 1.00
CA TYR A 245 11.52 -1.91 0.25
C TYR A 245 10.81 -0.92 1.17
N TYR A 246 9.99 -1.43 2.08
CA TYR A 246 9.18 -0.59 2.96
C TYR A 246 10.04 0.21 3.96
N LEU A 247 11.06 -0.42 4.52
CA LEU A 247 12.05 0.28 5.37
C LEU A 247 12.87 1.31 4.57
N MET A 248 13.21 1.03 3.31
CA MET A 248 13.86 2.01 2.43
C MET A 248 12.94 3.19 2.10
N LEU A 249 11.64 2.95 1.91
CA LEU A 249 10.64 4.01 1.74
C LEU A 249 10.66 4.94 2.97
N HIS A 250 10.60 4.38 4.17
CA HIS A 250 10.61 5.12 5.43
C HIS A 250 11.94 5.86 5.65
N LEU A 251 13.08 5.24 5.35
CA LEU A 251 14.39 5.91 5.38
C LEU A 251 14.42 7.12 4.42
N GLY A 252 13.84 6.94 3.23
CA GLY A 252 13.72 8.02 2.24
C GLY A 252 12.77 9.14 2.67
N LYS A 253 11.72 8.86 3.44
CA LYS A 253 10.69 9.82 3.87
C LYS A 253 11.06 10.49 5.20
N PHE A 254 11.40 9.71 6.21
CA PHE A 254 11.56 10.15 7.59
C PHE A 254 13.03 10.31 8.04
N GLY A 255 14.00 9.70 7.36
CA GLY A 255 15.42 9.95 7.62
C GLY A 255 16.08 8.92 8.54
N MET A 256 17.12 9.37 9.26
CA MET A 256 18.13 8.55 9.95
C MET A 256 17.59 7.49 10.91
N GLU A 257 16.42 7.66 11.47
CA GLU A 257 15.80 6.72 12.43
C GLU A 257 15.59 5.33 11.82
N TYR A 258 15.36 5.23 10.50
CA TYR A 258 15.19 3.96 9.78
C TYR A 258 16.49 3.36 9.24
N GLN A 259 17.61 4.12 9.25
CA GLN A 259 18.87 3.65 8.67
C GLN A 259 19.40 2.37 9.35
N GLY A 260 19.25 2.28 10.67
CA GLY A 260 19.65 1.11 11.45
C GLY A 260 18.89 -0.17 11.01
N SER A 261 17.59 -0.06 10.78
CA SER A 261 16.74 -1.16 10.34
C SER A 261 17.06 -1.61 8.92
N VAL A 262 17.23 -0.67 7.99
CA VAL A 262 17.69 -0.98 6.62
C VAL A 262 19.05 -1.68 6.64
N LYS A 263 20.02 -1.19 7.43
CA LYS A 263 21.35 -1.81 7.56
C LYS A 263 21.28 -3.22 8.13
N ARG A 264 20.40 -3.49 9.10
CA ARG A 264 20.22 -4.85 9.67
C ARG A 264 19.67 -5.79 8.62
N LEU A 265 18.61 -5.38 7.92
CA LEU A 265 17.96 -6.24 6.92
C LEU A 265 18.86 -6.48 5.70
N LEU A 266 19.61 -5.48 5.22
CA LEU A 266 20.62 -5.67 4.18
C LEU A 266 21.74 -6.64 4.60
N ARG A 267 22.04 -6.77 5.89
CA ARG A 267 23.03 -7.77 6.37
C ARG A 267 22.48 -9.19 6.35
N SER A 268 21.20 -9.38 6.62
CA SER A 268 20.58 -10.71 6.62
C SER A 268 20.28 -11.20 5.20
N LEU A 269 20.12 -10.29 4.23
CA LEU A 269 19.80 -10.63 2.84
C LEU A 269 21.03 -10.77 1.92
N ALA A 270 22.23 -10.34 2.38
CA ALA A 270 23.48 -10.37 1.63
C ALA A 270 24.25 -11.68 1.92
#